data_b2cb3624f8ec64db87a3433f93b9d79b
#
_entry.id   b2cb3624f8ec64db87a3433f93b9d79b
#
_cell.length_a   1.000
_cell.length_b   1.000
_cell.length_c   1.000
_cell.angle_alpha   90.00
_cell.angle_beta   90.00
_cell.angle_gamma   90.00
#
_symmetry.space_group_name_H-M   'P 1'
#
loop_
_entity.id
_entity.type
_entity.pdbx_description
1 polymer ?
#
loop_
_entity_poly.entity_id
_entity_poly.type
_entity_poly.pdbx_seq_one_letter_code
_entity_poly.pdbx_strand_id
1 'polypeptide(L)'
;TVGHVLSLGASSFIEEEHQTWYFLINTLCLALCHQIYRNCFLGDDCAPQRCPHMGEEFDGVTVALQGKRAGREGWELSRAPADPSSLEALRGPERWMVLASPWLVLACCRLLRSLNQTGVQWAHRPDLGHWLTSSDHKAELSVLAVLSLAMIFVLVQKRCSLTSKVAMAFGLLGIYCYRAAIGNVLFPWKQDNKDVSKGITEARFVYVFVLGILFTGTKDLLKSQIIAADFTARTVGLWEIYSGLVLLAALLLRPHNLPVLVLSLAIQTIMTQFIWRPLRHNVTEVTVMHYWFGQAFFYFQGNSNSIATVDISAGFVGLDAYMEIPAMFLTAFATYSGPVLWASHLVNFLTSEASSGSALSRACFCYALICSTPVSVYIILVTSLRYHLFIWSVFSPKLLYEGTRLLITAAVCIFFTAMDQTNTKS
;
A
#
# COMPACT_ATOMS: atom_id res chain seq x y z
N THR A 1 -6.36 -3.52 15.24
CA THR A 1 -7.53 -4.42 15.30
C THR A 1 -8.74 -3.73 15.88
N VAL A 2 -8.66 -3.13 17.10
CA VAL A 2 -9.81 -2.43 17.74
C VAL A 2 -10.36 -1.33 16.83
N GLY A 3 -9.51 -0.47 16.26
CA GLY A 3 -9.95 0.58 15.32
C GLY A 3 -10.64 0.03 14.08
N HIS A 4 -10.19 -1.11 13.56
CA HIS A 4 -10.84 -1.76 12.42
C HIS A 4 -12.20 -2.36 12.81
N VAL A 5 -12.30 -3.00 13.97
CA VAL A 5 -13.58 -3.51 14.50
C VAL A 5 -14.56 -2.36 14.70
N LEU A 6 -14.12 -1.24 15.26
CA LEU A 6 -14.93 -0.04 15.40
C LEU A 6 -15.37 0.53 14.05
N SER A 7 -14.47 0.55 13.05
CA SER A 7 -14.80 0.95 11.68
C SER A 7 -15.88 0.05 11.07
N LEU A 8 -15.78 -1.25 11.23
CA LEU A 8 -16.81 -2.19 10.77
C LEU A 8 -18.13 -2.07 11.54
N GLY A 9 -18.08 -1.77 12.84
CA GLY A 9 -19.24 -1.62 13.70
C GLY A 9 -19.99 -0.29 13.54
N ALA A 10 -19.29 0.78 13.20
CA ALA A 10 -19.83 2.14 13.03
C ALA A 10 -20.66 2.34 11.75
N SER A 11 -21.04 1.35 11.11
CA SER A 11 -21.28 1.26 9.70
C SER A 11 -22.68 1.51 9.19
N SER A 12 -23.54 2.11 9.93
CA SER A 12 -24.79 2.64 9.37
C SER A 12 -24.56 3.87 8.47
N PHE A 13 -23.40 4.53 8.59
CA PHE A 13 -23.06 5.74 7.84
C PHE A 13 -21.70 5.58 7.16
N ILE A 14 -21.69 5.65 5.84
CA ILE A 14 -20.51 5.56 4.96
C ILE A 14 -19.43 6.57 5.35
N GLU A 15 -19.83 7.73 5.86
CA GLU A 15 -18.95 8.81 6.29
C GLU A 15 -18.05 8.46 7.45
N GLU A 16 -18.56 7.69 8.42
CA GLU A 16 -17.82 7.38 9.64
C GLU A 16 -16.62 6.49 9.38
N GLU A 17 -16.70 5.58 8.40
CA GLU A 17 -15.57 4.71 8.04
C GLU A 17 -14.40 5.51 7.48
N HIS A 18 -14.66 6.40 6.54
CA HIS A 18 -13.64 7.26 5.96
C HIS A 18 -12.98 8.16 7.01
N GLN A 19 -13.77 8.74 7.90
CA GLN A 19 -13.27 9.58 8.99
C GLN A 19 -12.47 8.76 10.01
N THR A 20 -12.91 7.55 10.35
CA THR A 20 -12.21 6.65 11.27
C THR A 20 -10.82 6.29 10.75
N TRP A 21 -10.70 5.93 9.46
CA TRP A 21 -9.40 5.63 8.86
C TRP A 21 -8.50 6.84 8.78
N TYR A 22 -9.05 8.01 8.46
CA TYR A 22 -8.30 9.26 8.50
C TYR A 22 -7.78 9.57 9.90
N PHE A 23 -8.60 9.39 10.93
CA PHE A 23 -8.20 9.58 12.32
C PHE A 23 -7.09 8.59 12.73
N LEU A 24 -7.23 7.32 12.37
CA LEU A 24 -6.23 6.29 12.67
C LEU A 24 -4.87 6.60 12.03
N ILE A 25 -4.85 7.02 10.78
CA ILE A 25 -3.61 7.40 10.09
C ILE A 25 -2.99 8.67 10.72
N ASN A 26 -3.79 9.67 11.05
CA ASN A 26 -3.28 10.85 11.75
C ASN A 26 -2.66 10.48 13.10
N THR A 27 -3.32 9.62 13.86
CA THR A 27 -2.82 9.13 15.15
C THR A 27 -1.51 8.35 14.97
N LEU A 28 -1.41 7.51 13.94
CA LEU A 28 -0.18 6.80 13.60
C LEU A 28 0.96 7.79 13.27
N CYS A 29 0.70 8.79 12.44
CA CYS A 29 1.71 9.79 12.09
C CYS A 29 2.17 10.61 13.32
N LEU A 30 1.25 10.97 14.21
CA LEU A 30 1.60 11.66 15.46
C LEU A 30 2.43 10.76 16.39
N ALA A 31 2.10 9.47 16.49
CA ALA A 31 2.89 8.49 17.25
C ALA A 31 4.30 8.35 16.67
N LEU A 32 4.44 8.33 15.34
CA LEU A 32 5.75 8.33 14.66
C LEU A 32 6.52 9.64 14.92
N CYS A 33 5.86 10.79 14.89
CA CYS A 33 6.47 12.07 15.28
C CYS A 33 7.03 12.01 16.71
N HIS A 34 6.23 11.50 17.65
CA HIS A 34 6.65 11.36 19.04
C HIS A 34 7.84 10.39 19.18
N GLN A 35 7.79 9.24 18.50
CA GLN A 35 8.87 8.26 18.52
C GLN A 35 10.17 8.83 17.96
N ILE A 36 10.12 9.52 16.81
CA ILE A 36 11.28 10.16 16.19
C ILE A 36 11.83 11.25 17.09
N TYR A 37 10.95 12.10 17.64
CA TYR A 37 11.37 13.16 18.57
C TYR A 37 12.06 12.57 19.79
N ARG A 38 11.48 11.56 20.41
CA ARG A 38 12.07 10.87 21.56
C ARG A 38 13.45 10.29 21.24
N ASN A 39 13.61 9.64 20.09
CA ASN A 39 14.88 9.06 19.68
C ASN A 39 15.93 10.10 19.31
N CYS A 40 15.51 11.28 18.80
CA CYS A 40 16.43 12.34 18.38
C CYS A 40 16.89 13.25 19.51
N PHE A 41 16.06 13.47 20.55
CA PHE A 41 16.29 14.49 21.56
C PHE A 41 16.39 13.98 22.99
N LEU A 42 15.82 12.81 23.29
CA LEU A 42 15.80 12.23 24.65
C LEU A 42 16.69 10.99 24.77
N GLY A 43 17.37 10.59 23.70
CA GLY A 43 18.28 9.44 23.71
C GLY A 43 19.49 9.58 24.63
N ASP A 44 19.91 10.82 24.94
CA ASP A 44 21.10 11.10 25.75
C ASP A 44 20.87 10.95 27.26
N ASP A 45 19.62 11.06 27.75
CA ASP A 45 19.36 11.09 29.20
C ASP A 45 19.02 9.72 29.83
N CYS A 46 18.87 8.68 29.03
CA CYS A 46 18.51 7.34 29.51
C CYS A 46 19.59 6.27 29.27
N ALA A 47 20.86 6.63 29.19
CA ALA A 47 21.90 5.66 29.39
C ALA A 47 21.76 5.14 30.84
N PRO A 48 21.48 3.84 31.08
CA PRO A 48 21.50 3.33 32.44
C PRO A 48 22.93 3.61 32.98
N GLN A 49 23.00 4.51 33.98
CA GLN A 49 24.24 4.67 34.77
C GLN A 49 24.67 3.25 35.14
N ARG A 50 25.77 2.76 34.53
CA ARG A 50 26.50 1.64 35.05
C ARG A 50 26.92 2.08 36.42
N CYS A 51 26.24 1.54 37.45
CA CYS A 51 26.76 1.61 38.80
C CYS A 51 28.16 0.99 38.78
N PRO A 52 29.23 1.74 39.04
CA PRO A 52 30.51 1.19 39.25
C PRO A 52 30.49 0.65 40.69
N HIS A 53 30.78 -0.59 40.87
CA HIS A 53 30.88 -1.39 42.11
C HIS A 53 29.76 -2.42 42.29
N MET A 54 30.01 -3.56 41.73
CA MET A 54 30.00 -4.87 42.39
C MET A 54 30.65 -5.86 41.41
N GLY A 55 31.95 -5.77 41.33
CA GLY A 55 32.79 -6.83 40.83
C GLY A 55 33.03 -7.84 41.94
N GLU A 56 33.22 -9.08 41.53
CA GLU A 56 33.77 -10.19 42.32
C GLU A 56 32.82 -10.87 43.29
N GLU A 57 32.52 -12.05 42.88
CA GLU A 57 32.04 -13.26 43.56
C GLU A 57 30.70 -13.78 43.01
N PHE A 58 30.79 -14.54 41.91
CA PHE A 58 29.91 -15.68 41.62
C PHE A 58 30.31 -16.36 40.28
N ASP A 59 31.50 -16.86 40.19
CA ASP A 59 31.99 -17.61 39.02
C ASP A 59 31.63 -19.11 39.02
N GLY A 60 30.75 -19.57 39.92
CA GLY A 60 30.48 -20.99 40.08
C GLY A 60 29.13 -21.50 39.57
N VAL A 61 28.16 -20.62 39.27
CA VAL A 61 26.77 -21.06 38.97
C VAL A 61 26.37 -20.80 37.52
N THR A 62 27.11 -20.01 36.77
CA THR A 62 26.79 -19.62 35.39
C THR A 62 27.04 -20.71 34.36
N VAL A 63 27.92 -21.69 34.61
CA VAL A 63 28.24 -22.76 33.65
C VAL A 63 27.13 -23.83 33.55
N ALA A 64 26.37 -24.04 34.63
CA ALA A 64 25.27 -25.05 34.63
C ALA A 64 23.96 -24.60 33.98
N LEU A 65 23.76 -23.30 33.75
CA LEU A 65 22.56 -22.78 33.14
C LEU A 65 22.68 -22.50 31.62
N GLN A 66 23.89 -22.45 31.10
CA GLN A 66 24.16 -22.28 29.67
C GLN A 66 23.84 -23.52 28.83
N GLY A 67 23.88 -24.71 29.41
CA GLY A 67 23.57 -25.98 28.74
C GLY A 67 22.06 -26.24 28.49
N LYS A 68 21.17 -25.47 29.13
CA LYS A 68 19.70 -25.63 28.94
C LYS A 68 19.01 -24.53 28.12
N ARG A 69 19.77 -23.51 27.69
CA ARG A 69 19.23 -22.41 26.88
C ARG A 69 19.33 -22.62 25.36
N ALA A 70 20.08 -23.58 24.90
CA ALA A 70 20.26 -23.86 23.46
C ALA A 70 18.98 -24.38 22.74
N GLY A 71 17.89 -24.66 23.45
CA GLY A 71 16.62 -25.11 22.88
C GLY A 71 15.51 -24.05 22.83
N ARG A 72 15.77 -22.81 23.26
CA ARG A 72 14.76 -21.76 23.38
C ARG A 72 15.08 -20.48 22.60
N GLU A 73 16.14 -20.48 21.83
CA GLU A 73 16.64 -19.30 21.09
C GLU A 73 15.86 -19.00 19.78
N GLY A 74 14.75 -19.67 19.53
CA GLY A 74 13.90 -19.39 18.38
C GLY A 74 12.94 -18.20 18.52
N TRP A 75 12.81 -17.57 19.69
CA TRP A 75 11.74 -16.59 19.95
C TRP A 75 12.21 -15.19 20.35
N GLU A 76 13.42 -15.02 20.72
CA GLU A 76 14.00 -13.71 20.95
C GLU A 76 14.74 -13.26 19.69
N LEU A 77 13.95 -12.72 18.72
CA LEU A 77 14.54 -11.77 17.79
C LEU A 77 14.97 -10.58 18.64
N SER A 78 16.28 -10.58 18.91
CA SER A 78 17.01 -9.54 19.57
C SER A 78 16.29 -8.20 19.48
N ARG A 79 15.66 -7.77 20.56
CA ARG A 79 15.58 -6.37 20.91
C ARG A 79 17.02 -5.92 21.17
N ALA A 80 17.80 -5.81 20.10
CA ALA A 80 18.87 -4.84 20.14
C ALA A 80 18.13 -3.51 20.30
N PRO A 81 18.30 -2.77 21.42
CA PRO A 81 17.80 -1.41 21.49
C PRO A 81 18.31 -0.75 20.20
N ALA A 82 17.43 -0.02 19.51
CA ALA A 82 17.85 0.81 18.38
C ALA A 82 19.09 1.54 18.90
N ASP A 83 20.26 1.16 18.35
CA ASP A 83 21.51 1.74 18.81
C ASP A 83 21.34 3.25 18.66
N PRO A 84 21.36 4.05 19.73
CA PRO A 84 21.22 5.51 19.60
C PRO A 84 22.28 6.06 18.64
N SER A 85 23.39 5.35 18.47
CA SER A 85 24.43 5.63 17.48
C SER A 85 23.97 5.63 16.03
N SER A 86 22.85 5.00 15.67
CA SER A 86 22.39 4.96 14.28
C SER A 86 21.74 6.28 13.83
N LEU A 87 21.11 7.03 14.76
CA LEU A 87 20.57 8.37 14.47
C LEU A 87 21.60 9.48 14.70
N GLU A 88 22.56 9.27 15.63
CA GLU A 88 23.70 10.17 15.81
C GLU A 88 24.66 10.15 14.61
N ALA A 89 24.71 9.03 13.86
CA ALA A 89 25.46 8.92 12.61
C ALA A 89 24.85 9.72 11.46
N LEU A 90 23.55 10.10 11.55
CA LEU A 90 22.89 10.99 10.59
C LEU A 90 23.31 12.45 10.84
N ARG A 91 24.35 12.89 10.14
CA ARG A 91 24.86 14.27 10.22
C ARG A 91 24.11 15.19 9.25
N GLY A 92 23.69 16.36 9.73
CA GLY A 92 23.27 17.46 8.88
C GLY A 92 21.84 17.32 8.31
N PRO A 93 21.62 17.51 6.98
CA PRO A 93 20.30 17.65 6.38
C PRO A 93 19.44 16.37 6.50
N GLU A 94 20.04 15.18 6.61
CA GLU A 94 19.32 13.91 6.73
C GLU A 94 18.50 13.82 8.01
N ARG A 95 19.02 14.32 9.12
CA ARG A 95 18.30 14.36 10.41
C ARG A 95 17.04 15.20 10.33
N TRP A 96 17.11 16.37 9.65
CA TRP A 96 15.94 17.22 9.44
C TRP A 96 14.90 16.57 8.53
N MET A 97 15.34 15.81 7.53
CA MET A 97 14.42 15.07 6.65
C MET A 97 13.68 13.96 7.40
N VAL A 98 14.35 13.24 8.31
CA VAL A 98 13.70 12.24 9.17
C VAL A 98 12.68 12.91 10.10
N LEU A 99 13.03 14.05 10.73
CA LEU A 99 12.12 14.82 11.58
C LEU A 99 10.89 15.36 10.82
N ALA A 100 11.10 15.84 9.60
CA ALA A 100 10.04 16.41 8.78
C ALA A 100 9.15 15.34 8.12
N SER A 101 9.63 14.09 7.98
CA SER A 101 8.95 13.06 7.21
C SER A 101 7.53 12.73 7.68
N PRO A 102 7.21 12.58 8.99
CA PRO A 102 5.83 12.31 9.41
C PRO A 102 4.89 13.50 9.17
N TRP A 103 5.42 14.73 9.28
CA TRP A 103 4.65 15.94 8.97
C TRP A 103 4.33 16.02 7.48
N LEU A 104 5.28 15.62 6.64
CA LEU A 104 5.06 15.54 5.20
C LEU A 104 4.01 14.48 4.85
N VAL A 105 4.04 13.31 5.51
CA VAL A 105 2.99 12.28 5.37
C VAL A 105 1.63 12.81 5.81
N LEU A 106 1.55 13.54 6.94
CA LEU A 106 0.32 14.18 7.39
C LEU A 106 -0.21 15.19 6.36
N ALA A 107 0.66 16.01 5.79
CA ALA A 107 0.28 16.96 4.75
C ALA A 107 -0.27 16.25 3.50
N CYS A 108 0.38 15.17 3.05
CA CYS A 108 -0.11 14.32 1.97
C CYS A 108 -1.49 13.74 2.30
N CYS A 109 -1.69 13.21 3.50
CA CYS A 109 -2.98 12.66 3.92
C CYS A 109 -4.08 13.74 3.99
N ARG A 110 -3.72 14.97 4.35
CA ARG A 110 -4.64 16.11 4.33
C ARG A 110 -5.09 16.47 2.93
N LEU A 111 -4.16 16.47 1.97
CA LEU A 111 -4.47 16.68 0.55
C LEU A 111 -5.36 15.55 0.01
N LEU A 112 -5.04 14.30 0.35
CA LEU A 112 -5.84 13.13 -0.05
C LEU A 112 -7.29 13.24 0.41
N ARG A 113 -7.52 13.68 1.64
CA ARG A 113 -8.87 13.89 2.15
C ARG A 113 -9.65 14.94 1.39
N SER A 114 -8.98 15.99 0.89
CA SER A 114 -9.66 17.06 0.15
C SER A 114 -10.03 16.65 -1.28
N LEU A 115 -9.38 15.63 -1.85
CA LEU A 115 -9.63 15.17 -3.22
C LEU A 115 -10.92 14.34 -3.33
N ASN A 116 -11.17 13.45 -2.37
CA ASN A 116 -12.34 12.58 -2.35
C ASN A 116 -13.00 12.64 -0.97
N GLN A 117 -14.02 13.44 -0.83
CA GLN A 117 -14.89 13.45 0.35
C GLN A 117 -16.06 12.52 0.07
N THR A 118 -15.91 11.24 0.39
CA THR A 118 -17.05 10.31 0.41
C THR A 118 -17.85 10.55 1.67
N GLY A 119 -19.11 10.81 1.52
CA GLY A 119 -20.00 10.98 2.65
C GLY A 119 -20.97 12.11 2.42
N VAL A 120 -21.76 12.49 3.42
CA VAL A 120 -22.78 13.52 3.31
C VAL A 120 -22.16 14.75 2.67
N GLN A 121 -22.59 14.99 1.47
CA GLN A 121 -22.33 16.25 0.81
C GLN A 121 -22.96 17.32 1.68
N TRP A 122 -22.13 17.88 2.56
CA TRP A 122 -22.48 19.16 3.12
C TRP A 122 -22.68 20.07 1.92
N ALA A 123 -23.92 20.43 1.66
CA ALA A 123 -24.41 21.08 0.43
C ALA A 123 -23.61 22.33 -0.01
N HIS A 124 -22.58 22.71 0.74
CA HIS A 124 -21.81 23.94 0.57
C HIS A 124 -20.31 23.73 0.26
N ARG A 125 -19.81 22.48 0.19
CA ARG A 125 -18.41 22.22 -0.22
C ARG A 125 -18.39 21.18 -1.33
N PRO A 126 -18.28 21.62 -2.59
CA PRO A 126 -18.06 20.69 -3.70
C PRO A 126 -16.77 19.91 -3.43
N ASP A 127 -16.85 18.59 -3.60
CA ASP A 127 -15.71 17.71 -3.62
C ASP A 127 -14.72 18.18 -4.69
N LEU A 128 -13.45 18.31 -4.36
CA LEU A 128 -12.42 18.77 -5.29
C LEU A 128 -12.33 17.84 -6.50
N GLY A 129 -12.55 16.54 -6.31
CA GLY A 129 -12.60 15.56 -7.40
C GLY A 129 -13.75 15.83 -8.37
N HIS A 130 -14.93 16.17 -7.87
CA HIS A 130 -16.07 16.53 -8.69
C HIS A 130 -15.86 17.87 -9.41
N TRP A 131 -15.26 18.85 -8.73
CA TRP A 131 -14.91 20.15 -9.32
C TRP A 131 -13.92 20.00 -10.48
N LEU A 132 -12.87 19.16 -10.31
CA LEU A 132 -11.87 18.89 -11.35
C LEU A 132 -12.46 18.15 -12.57
N THR A 133 -13.50 17.34 -12.39
CA THR A 133 -14.13 16.60 -13.49
C THR A 133 -15.19 17.38 -14.25
N SER A 134 -15.52 18.59 -13.79
CA SER A 134 -16.45 19.47 -14.52
C SER A 134 -15.88 19.91 -15.88
N SER A 135 -16.77 20.22 -16.84
CA SER A 135 -16.39 20.60 -18.20
C SER A 135 -15.47 21.82 -18.25
N ASP A 136 -15.59 22.72 -17.29
CA ASP A 136 -14.91 24.02 -17.28
C ASP A 136 -13.46 23.91 -16.81
N HIS A 137 -13.09 22.85 -16.10
CA HIS A 137 -11.77 22.64 -15.49
C HIS A 137 -10.94 21.54 -16.18
N LYS A 138 -11.24 21.23 -17.45
CA LYS A 138 -10.49 20.24 -18.22
C LYS A 138 -9.00 20.58 -18.41
N ALA A 139 -8.67 21.87 -18.48
CA ALA A 139 -7.29 22.31 -18.61
C ALA A 139 -6.48 21.99 -17.35
N GLU A 140 -7.01 22.29 -16.18
CA GLU A 140 -6.39 22.02 -14.88
C GLU A 140 -6.25 20.53 -14.67
N LEU A 141 -7.28 19.74 -15.00
CA LEU A 141 -7.21 18.28 -14.92
C LEU A 141 -6.14 17.72 -15.87
N SER A 142 -5.97 18.30 -17.07
CA SER A 142 -4.94 17.88 -18.03
C SER A 142 -3.53 18.10 -17.50
N VAL A 143 -3.28 19.29 -16.96
CA VAL A 143 -1.97 19.61 -16.34
C VAL A 143 -1.71 18.69 -15.15
N LEU A 144 -2.69 18.50 -14.29
CA LEU A 144 -2.57 17.62 -13.13
C LEU A 144 -2.32 16.17 -13.52
N ALA A 145 -2.97 15.69 -14.59
CA ALA A 145 -2.76 14.34 -15.12
C ALA A 145 -1.32 14.17 -15.66
N VAL A 146 -0.81 15.12 -16.44
CA VAL A 146 0.58 15.07 -16.96
C VAL A 146 1.57 15.07 -15.81
N LEU A 147 1.42 15.97 -14.83
CA LEU A 147 2.28 16.03 -13.66
C LEU A 147 2.21 14.72 -12.86
N SER A 148 1.01 14.16 -12.69
CA SER A 148 0.83 12.90 -11.97
C SER A 148 1.51 11.74 -12.69
N LEU A 149 1.37 11.60 -14.00
CA LEU A 149 2.02 10.56 -14.79
C LEU A 149 3.55 10.70 -14.78
N ALA A 150 4.07 11.93 -14.89
CA ALA A 150 5.50 12.20 -14.77
C ALA A 150 6.03 11.82 -13.38
N MET A 151 5.31 12.15 -12.31
CA MET A 151 5.70 11.79 -10.95
C MET A 151 5.65 10.28 -10.71
N ILE A 152 4.64 9.56 -11.24
CA ILE A 152 4.58 8.09 -11.19
C ILE A 152 5.86 7.51 -11.82
N PHE A 153 6.24 7.99 -13.00
CA PHE A 153 7.46 7.54 -13.67
C PHE A 153 8.69 7.75 -12.79
N VAL A 154 8.88 8.95 -12.25
CA VAL A 154 10.05 9.29 -11.42
C VAL A 154 10.13 8.42 -10.15
N LEU A 155 8.99 8.15 -9.50
CA LEU A 155 8.94 7.39 -8.26
C LEU A 155 9.21 5.89 -8.47
N VAL A 156 8.70 5.33 -9.59
CA VAL A 156 8.71 3.87 -9.81
C VAL A 156 9.96 3.41 -10.58
N GLN A 157 10.49 4.22 -11.51
CA GLN A 157 11.55 3.80 -12.43
C GLN A 157 12.89 3.39 -11.79
N LYS A 158 13.18 3.85 -10.56
CA LYS A 158 14.53 3.78 -9.97
C LYS A 158 15.12 2.37 -9.91
N ARG A 159 14.30 1.34 -9.77
CA ARG A 159 14.71 -0.05 -9.60
C ARG A 159 14.32 -0.99 -10.74
N CYS A 160 13.72 -0.45 -11.81
CA CYS A 160 13.31 -1.22 -12.98
C CYS A 160 14.48 -1.40 -13.95
N SER A 161 14.45 -2.49 -14.75
CA SER A 161 15.34 -2.69 -15.88
C SER A 161 15.13 -1.63 -16.97
N LEU A 162 16.07 -1.45 -17.87
CA LEU A 162 15.96 -0.45 -18.93
C LEU A 162 14.74 -0.72 -19.84
N THR A 163 14.48 -1.99 -20.17
CA THR A 163 13.31 -2.40 -20.96
C THR A 163 12.01 -2.04 -20.27
N SER A 164 11.89 -2.30 -18.98
CA SER A 164 10.71 -1.96 -18.17
C SER A 164 10.54 -0.46 -18.00
N LYS A 165 11.62 0.33 -17.92
CA LYS A 165 11.54 1.81 -17.93
C LYS A 165 10.95 2.35 -19.21
N VAL A 166 11.42 1.83 -20.36
CA VAL A 166 10.90 2.23 -21.67
C VAL A 166 9.44 1.81 -21.82
N ALA A 167 9.10 0.58 -21.45
CA ALA A 167 7.73 0.09 -21.48
C ALA A 167 6.80 0.93 -20.57
N MET A 168 7.27 1.30 -19.37
CA MET A 168 6.55 2.17 -18.45
C MET A 168 6.30 3.57 -19.05
N ALA A 169 7.32 4.17 -19.70
CA ALA A 169 7.19 5.48 -20.34
C ALA A 169 6.13 5.46 -21.45
N PHE A 170 6.17 4.45 -22.33
CA PHE A 170 5.17 4.28 -23.39
C PHE A 170 3.78 3.94 -22.81
N GLY A 171 3.70 3.12 -21.76
CA GLY A 171 2.45 2.83 -21.07
C GLY A 171 1.82 4.08 -20.47
N LEU A 172 2.58 4.93 -19.77
CA LEU A 172 2.08 6.19 -19.21
C LEU A 172 1.65 7.19 -20.30
N LEU A 173 2.41 7.27 -21.40
CA LEU A 173 2.00 8.06 -22.58
C LEU A 173 0.68 7.52 -23.14
N GLY A 174 0.55 6.21 -23.28
CA GLY A 174 -0.68 5.55 -23.71
C GLY A 174 -1.88 5.86 -22.80
N ILE A 175 -1.68 5.94 -21.48
CA ILE A 175 -2.74 6.36 -20.53
C ILE A 175 -3.18 7.79 -20.80
N TYR A 176 -2.25 8.71 -21.06
CA TYR A 176 -2.61 10.07 -21.43
C TYR A 176 -3.43 10.11 -22.73
N CYS A 177 -2.99 9.39 -23.77
CA CYS A 177 -3.74 9.26 -25.02
C CYS A 177 -5.14 8.66 -24.82
N TYR A 178 -5.25 7.62 -24.00
CA TYR A 178 -6.52 7.02 -23.62
C TYR A 178 -7.47 8.03 -22.94
N ARG A 179 -6.97 8.79 -21.98
CA ARG A 179 -7.76 9.83 -21.29
C ARG A 179 -8.20 10.95 -22.23
N ALA A 180 -7.33 11.32 -23.16
CA ALA A 180 -7.64 12.30 -24.20
C ALA A 180 -8.69 11.76 -25.21
N ALA A 181 -8.61 10.48 -25.60
CA ALA A 181 -9.56 9.84 -26.50
C ALA A 181 -10.98 9.79 -25.93
N ILE A 182 -11.12 9.57 -24.60
CA ILE A 182 -12.41 9.57 -23.90
C ILE A 182 -12.93 11.01 -23.65
N GLY A 183 -12.10 12.04 -23.87
CA GLY A 183 -12.48 13.44 -23.66
C GLY A 183 -12.34 13.93 -22.21
N ASN A 184 -11.68 13.17 -21.35
CA ASN A 184 -11.43 13.57 -19.98
C ASN A 184 -10.31 14.63 -19.87
N VAL A 185 -9.37 14.63 -20.82
CA VAL A 185 -8.18 15.48 -20.83
C VAL A 185 -8.05 16.13 -22.20
N LEU A 186 -7.50 17.34 -22.28
CA LEU A 186 -7.29 18.05 -23.54
C LEU A 186 -6.16 17.40 -24.35
N PHE A 187 -6.38 17.29 -25.64
CA PHE A 187 -5.34 16.84 -26.59
C PHE A 187 -4.79 18.04 -27.36
N PRO A 188 -3.46 18.31 -27.33
CA PRO A 188 -2.89 19.54 -27.86
C PRO A 188 -3.10 19.74 -29.37
N TRP A 189 -3.37 18.66 -30.12
CA TRP A 189 -3.48 18.68 -31.58
C TRP A 189 -4.85 18.32 -32.13
N LYS A 190 -5.86 18.00 -31.28
CA LYS A 190 -7.18 17.63 -31.75
C LYS A 190 -8.15 18.75 -31.44
N GLN A 191 -8.31 19.65 -32.42
CA GLN A 191 -9.33 20.68 -32.44
C GLN A 191 -10.64 20.04 -32.90
N ASP A 192 -11.65 20.06 -32.02
CA ASP A 192 -13.08 19.84 -32.27
C ASP A 192 -13.49 18.77 -33.30
N ASN A 193 -13.24 17.50 -33.07
CA ASN A 193 -13.99 16.45 -33.71
C ASN A 193 -14.96 15.79 -32.72
N LYS A 194 -16.25 15.84 -33.01
CA LYS A 194 -17.37 15.29 -32.24
C LYS A 194 -17.37 13.76 -32.06
N ASP A 195 -16.43 13.07 -32.65
CA ASP A 195 -16.27 11.62 -32.51
C ASP A 195 -15.41 11.29 -31.30
N VAL A 196 -16.07 11.21 -30.14
CA VAL A 196 -15.45 10.64 -28.93
C VAL A 196 -15.20 9.16 -29.20
N SER A 197 -13.96 8.80 -29.46
CA SER A 197 -13.56 7.41 -29.60
C SER A 197 -13.76 6.73 -28.25
N LYS A 198 -14.17 5.46 -28.27
CA LYS A 198 -14.31 4.67 -27.02
C LYS A 198 -12.97 4.42 -26.31
N GLY A 199 -11.84 4.89 -26.87
CA GLY A 199 -10.50 4.72 -26.32
C GLY A 199 -10.04 3.25 -26.21
N ILE A 200 -10.67 2.34 -26.92
CA ILE A 200 -10.42 0.89 -26.78
C ILE A 200 -9.04 0.54 -27.29
N THR A 201 -8.61 1.11 -28.41
CA THR A 201 -7.30 0.85 -29.01
C THR A 201 -6.18 1.35 -28.11
N GLU A 202 -6.34 2.55 -27.55
CA GLU A 202 -5.38 3.17 -26.64
C GLU A 202 -5.28 2.38 -25.34
N ALA A 203 -6.38 1.93 -24.79
CA ALA A 203 -6.37 1.08 -23.59
C ALA A 203 -5.68 -0.27 -23.86
N ARG A 204 -5.96 -0.91 -25.01
CA ARG A 204 -5.27 -2.16 -25.39
C ARG A 204 -3.78 -1.97 -25.59
N PHE A 205 -3.38 -0.84 -26.16
CA PHE A 205 -1.96 -0.48 -26.25
C PHE A 205 -1.30 -0.45 -24.86
N VAL A 206 -1.95 0.17 -23.87
CA VAL A 206 -1.41 0.18 -22.49
C VAL A 206 -1.37 -1.23 -21.89
N TYR A 207 -2.39 -2.07 -22.10
CA TYR A 207 -2.38 -3.45 -21.62
C TYR A 207 -1.20 -4.28 -22.16
N VAL A 208 -0.77 -4.06 -23.40
CA VAL A 208 0.40 -4.74 -23.94
C VAL A 208 1.65 -4.43 -23.09
N PHE A 209 1.85 -3.17 -22.70
CA PHE A 209 2.98 -2.81 -21.84
C PHE A 209 2.82 -3.33 -20.41
N VAL A 210 1.60 -3.26 -19.83
CA VAL A 210 1.33 -3.84 -18.51
C VAL A 210 1.68 -5.33 -18.50
N LEU A 211 1.14 -6.09 -19.45
CA LEU A 211 1.41 -7.53 -19.56
C LEU A 211 2.88 -7.83 -19.85
N GLY A 212 3.53 -7.02 -20.68
CA GLY A 212 4.97 -7.13 -20.95
C GLY A 212 5.81 -6.97 -19.69
N ILE A 213 5.54 -5.93 -18.89
CA ILE A 213 6.26 -5.69 -17.62
C ILE A 213 5.96 -6.80 -16.60
N LEU A 214 4.71 -7.23 -16.47
CA LEU A 214 4.34 -8.34 -15.58
C LEU A 214 5.00 -9.65 -16.02
N PHE A 215 5.09 -9.90 -17.32
CA PHE A 215 5.74 -11.10 -17.85
C PHE A 215 7.25 -11.09 -17.59
N THR A 216 7.93 -9.95 -17.82
CA THR A 216 9.37 -9.82 -17.51
C THR A 216 9.63 -10.00 -16.03
N GLY A 217 8.84 -9.37 -15.16
CA GLY A 217 8.96 -9.52 -13.72
C GLY A 217 8.73 -10.95 -13.23
N THR A 218 7.70 -11.63 -13.74
CA THR A 218 7.44 -13.05 -13.39
C THR A 218 8.52 -13.98 -13.91
N LYS A 219 9.03 -13.74 -15.12
CA LYS A 219 10.15 -14.50 -15.68
C LYS A 219 11.40 -14.38 -14.83
N ASP A 220 11.75 -13.17 -14.39
CA ASP A 220 12.94 -12.93 -13.56
C ASP A 220 12.74 -13.52 -12.15
N LEU A 221 11.54 -13.48 -11.62
CA LEU A 221 11.19 -14.14 -10.36
C LEU A 221 11.33 -15.68 -10.45
N LEU A 222 10.81 -16.30 -11.50
CA LEU A 222 10.92 -17.74 -11.74
C LEU A 222 12.39 -18.14 -11.99
N LYS A 223 13.13 -17.36 -12.76
CA LYS A 223 14.56 -17.60 -12.99
C LYS A 223 15.36 -17.57 -11.69
N SER A 224 15.05 -16.64 -10.79
CA SER A 224 15.71 -16.54 -9.47
C SER A 224 15.41 -17.74 -8.56
N GLN A 225 14.32 -18.45 -8.79
CA GLN A 225 13.98 -19.68 -8.05
C GLN A 225 14.68 -20.92 -8.60
N ILE A 226 14.87 -21.00 -9.94
CA ILE A 226 15.47 -22.16 -10.61
C ILE A 226 16.99 -22.14 -10.49
N ILE A 227 17.61 -20.96 -10.60
CA ILE A 227 19.05 -20.76 -10.47
C ILE A 227 19.30 -20.25 -9.04
N ALA A 228 19.59 -21.16 -8.13
CA ALA A 228 19.78 -20.92 -6.71
C ALA A 228 20.41 -19.53 -6.41
N ALA A 229 19.61 -18.67 -5.72
CA ALA A 229 20.05 -17.50 -4.97
C ALA A 229 20.55 -16.27 -5.74
N ASP A 230 20.00 -15.92 -6.91
CA ASP A 230 20.23 -14.56 -7.41
C ASP A 230 19.24 -13.58 -6.73
N PHE A 231 19.67 -13.08 -5.56
CA PHE A 231 18.91 -12.09 -4.76
C PHE A 231 18.58 -10.82 -5.56
N THR A 232 19.49 -10.40 -6.47
CA THR A 232 19.29 -9.24 -7.33
C THR A 232 18.18 -9.46 -8.35
N ALA A 233 18.13 -10.61 -9.01
CA ALA A 233 17.07 -10.96 -9.95
C ALA A 233 15.71 -11.04 -9.29
N ARG A 234 15.64 -11.59 -8.05
CA ARG A 234 14.40 -11.65 -7.26
C ARG A 234 13.87 -10.26 -6.92
N THR A 235 14.74 -9.36 -6.44
CA THR A 235 14.35 -8.00 -6.10
C THR A 235 13.92 -7.19 -7.32
N VAL A 236 14.62 -7.31 -8.43
CA VAL A 236 14.27 -6.65 -9.69
C VAL A 236 12.94 -7.18 -10.21
N GLY A 237 12.75 -8.51 -10.26
CA GLY A 237 11.51 -9.11 -10.74
C GLY A 237 10.26 -8.70 -9.93
N LEU A 238 10.37 -8.67 -8.59
CA LEU A 238 9.28 -8.20 -7.73
C LEU A 238 8.99 -6.71 -7.95
N TRP A 239 10.02 -5.89 -8.16
CA TRP A 239 9.85 -4.47 -8.42
C TRP A 239 9.23 -4.20 -9.80
N GLU A 240 9.53 -5.03 -10.80
CA GLU A 240 8.88 -4.98 -12.11
C GLU A 240 7.40 -5.36 -12.01
N ILE A 241 7.05 -6.42 -11.28
CA ILE A 241 5.64 -6.76 -11.03
C ILE A 241 4.91 -5.59 -10.37
N TYR A 242 5.51 -4.99 -9.36
CA TYR A 242 4.95 -3.80 -8.69
C TYR A 242 4.74 -2.65 -9.68
N SER A 243 5.71 -2.37 -10.56
CA SER A 243 5.60 -1.30 -11.56
C SER A 243 4.49 -1.57 -12.59
N GLY A 244 4.31 -2.83 -12.99
CA GLY A 244 3.19 -3.25 -13.85
C GLY A 244 1.84 -3.06 -13.17
N LEU A 245 1.72 -3.38 -11.87
CA LEU A 245 0.50 -3.13 -11.09
C LEU A 245 0.21 -1.63 -10.93
N VAL A 246 1.23 -0.79 -10.73
CA VAL A 246 1.06 0.67 -10.68
C VAL A 246 0.57 1.21 -12.02
N LEU A 247 1.12 0.72 -13.14
CA LEU A 247 0.69 1.13 -14.48
C LEU A 247 -0.77 0.72 -14.74
N LEU A 248 -1.16 -0.49 -14.34
CA LEU A 248 -2.53 -0.97 -14.43
C LEU A 248 -3.48 -0.12 -13.57
N ALA A 249 -3.09 0.19 -12.34
CA ALA A 249 -3.87 1.07 -11.47
C ALA A 249 -4.04 2.47 -12.08
N ALA A 250 -2.99 3.06 -12.65
CA ALA A 250 -3.06 4.36 -13.31
C ALA A 250 -4.02 4.37 -14.52
N LEU A 251 -4.13 3.25 -15.24
CA LEU A 251 -5.08 3.10 -16.35
C LEU A 251 -6.53 3.05 -15.85
N LEU A 252 -6.81 2.25 -14.81
CA LEU A 252 -8.17 1.92 -14.38
C LEU A 252 -8.78 2.95 -13.43
N LEU A 253 -7.96 3.66 -12.64
CA LEU A 253 -8.45 4.67 -11.71
C LEU A 253 -9.08 5.86 -12.44
N ARG A 254 -10.04 6.52 -11.81
CA ARG A 254 -10.65 7.74 -12.31
C ARG A 254 -9.60 8.84 -12.54
N PRO A 255 -9.79 9.76 -13.50
CA PRO A 255 -8.79 10.79 -13.81
C PRO A 255 -8.35 11.63 -12.60
N HIS A 256 -9.29 12.03 -11.76
CA HIS A 256 -9.03 12.80 -10.54
C HIS A 256 -8.35 11.99 -9.43
N ASN A 257 -8.28 10.65 -9.57
CA ASN A 257 -7.58 9.76 -8.63
C ASN A 257 -6.10 9.51 -9.00
N LEU A 258 -5.61 10.02 -10.14
CA LEU A 258 -4.18 9.96 -10.46
C LEU A 258 -3.30 10.65 -9.40
N PRO A 259 -3.63 11.85 -8.90
CA PRO A 259 -2.91 12.46 -7.78
C PRO A 259 -2.95 11.63 -6.50
N VAL A 260 -4.06 10.91 -6.23
CA VAL A 260 -4.16 9.99 -5.09
C VAL A 260 -3.11 8.88 -5.20
N LEU A 261 -2.97 8.30 -6.39
CA LEU A 261 -1.94 7.29 -6.65
C LEU A 261 -0.52 7.85 -6.45
N VAL A 262 -0.23 9.06 -6.97
CA VAL A 262 1.06 9.73 -6.79
C VAL A 262 1.38 9.94 -5.31
N LEU A 263 0.41 10.46 -4.54
CA LEU A 263 0.61 10.69 -3.11
C LEU A 263 0.80 9.37 -2.35
N SER A 264 0.12 8.28 -2.77
CA SER A 264 0.36 6.94 -2.24
C SER A 264 1.82 6.50 -2.44
N LEU A 265 2.33 6.60 -3.66
CA LEU A 265 3.70 6.24 -4.00
C LEU A 265 4.73 7.13 -3.29
N ALA A 266 4.44 8.42 -3.15
CA ALA A 266 5.27 9.36 -2.41
C ALA A 266 5.34 8.99 -0.93
N ILE A 267 4.19 8.69 -0.29
CA ILE A 267 4.15 8.26 1.11
C ILE A 267 4.94 6.95 1.29
N GLN A 268 4.79 5.96 0.41
CA GLN A 268 5.58 4.72 0.44
C GLN A 268 7.09 5.01 0.39
N THR A 269 7.49 5.93 -0.48
CA THR A 269 8.90 6.34 -0.62
C THR A 269 9.41 7.03 0.63
N ILE A 270 8.64 7.98 1.17
CA ILE A 270 8.98 8.74 2.40
C ILE A 270 9.09 7.78 3.58
N MET A 271 8.08 6.92 3.79
CA MET A 271 8.07 5.95 4.88
C MET A 271 9.27 5.00 4.80
N THR A 272 9.61 4.51 3.60
CA THR A 272 10.76 3.61 3.40
C THR A 272 12.08 4.30 3.70
N GLN A 273 12.30 5.49 3.13
CA GLN A 273 13.61 6.15 3.19
C GLN A 273 13.90 6.81 4.53
N PHE A 274 12.88 7.42 5.14
CA PHE A 274 13.08 8.28 6.31
C PHE A 274 12.51 7.72 7.61
N ILE A 275 11.67 6.67 7.57
CA ILE A 275 11.04 6.12 8.76
C ILE A 275 11.47 4.67 8.97
N TRP A 276 11.13 3.76 8.08
CA TRP A 276 11.34 2.33 8.32
C TRP A 276 12.81 1.92 8.34
N ARG A 277 13.62 2.43 7.41
CA ARG A 277 15.06 2.14 7.37
C ARG A 277 15.83 2.77 8.51
N PRO A 278 15.73 4.08 8.77
CA PRO A 278 16.51 4.70 9.84
C PRO A 278 16.12 4.22 11.23
N LEU A 279 14.83 3.99 11.48
CA LEU A 279 14.33 3.55 12.79
C LEU A 279 14.38 2.03 13.00
N ARG A 280 14.79 1.26 11.98
CA ARG A 280 14.87 -0.22 12.02
C ARG A 280 13.62 -0.87 12.61
N HIS A 281 12.44 -0.46 12.12
CA HIS A 281 11.17 -1.03 12.57
C HIS A 281 11.10 -2.54 12.37
N ASN A 282 10.46 -3.23 13.32
CA ASN A 282 10.23 -4.67 13.24
C ASN A 282 9.32 -5.04 12.07
N VAL A 283 9.50 -6.25 11.53
CA VAL A 283 8.66 -6.77 10.43
C VAL A 283 7.16 -6.66 10.73
N THR A 284 6.76 -6.94 11.98
CA THR A 284 5.36 -6.84 12.42
C THR A 284 4.84 -5.40 12.35
N GLU A 285 5.60 -4.42 12.84
CA GLU A 285 5.23 -3.00 12.81
C GLU A 285 5.10 -2.50 11.37
N VAL A 286 6.08 -2.81 10.53
CA VAL A 286 6.05 -2.47 9.11
C VAL A 286 4.83 -3.09 8.41
N THR A 287 4.51 -4.35 8.71
CA THR A 287 3.34 -5.05 8.14
C THR A 287 2.04 -4.38 8.57
N VAL A 288 1.88 -4.03 9.85
CA VAL A 288 0.70 -3.31 10.36
C VAL A 288 0.55 -1.95 9.69
N MET A 289 1.65 -1.19 9.54
CA MET A 289 1.61 0.11 8.88
C MET A 289 1.21 -0.01 7.42
N HIS A 290 1.76 -0.96 6.66
CA HIS A 290 1.37 -1.21 5.27
C HIS A 290 -0.11 -1.58 5.15
N TYR A 291 -0.60 -2.42 6.05
CA TYR A 291 -2.02 -2.76 6.08
C TYR A 291 -2.89 -1.54 6.34
N TRP A 292 -2.56 -0.71 7.33
CA TRP A 292 -3.33 0.48 7.67
C TRP A 292 -3.33 1.51 6.55
N PHE A 293 -2.17 1.79 5.95
CA PHE A 293 -2.12 2.66 4.79
C PHE A 293 -2.89 2.10 3.59
N GLY A 294 -2.77 0.80 3.32
CA GLY A 294 -3.54 0.15 2.25
C GLY A 294 -5.05 0.34 2.43
N GLN A 295 -5.56 0.19 3.66
CA GLN A 295 -6.96 0.45 3.99
C GLN A 295 -7.32 1.93 3.82
N ALA A 296 -6.50 2.83 4.36
CA ALA A 296 -6.75 4.26 4.21
C ALA A 296 -6.80 4.67 2.73
N PHE A 297 -5.90 4.13 1.89
CA PHE A 297 -5.90 4.41 0.47
C PHE A 297 -7.11 3.85 -0.28
N PHE A 298 -7.67 2.73 0.15
CA PHE A 298 -8.96 2.24 -0.37
C PHE A 298 -10.04 3.32 -0.20
N TYR A 299 -10.14 3.93 0.98
CA TYR A 299 -11.12 4.98 1.23
C TYR A 299 -10.74 6.32 0.57
N PHE A 300 -9.46 6.67 0.48
CA PHE A 300 -9.02 7.91 -0.17
C PHE A 300 -9.27 7.93 -1.68
N GLN A 301 -9.45 6.77 -2.31
CA GLN A 301 -9.86 6.66 -3.71
C GLN A 301 -11.37 6.92 -3.92
N GLY A 302 -12.12 7.20 -2.87
CA GLY A 302 -13.56 7.37 -2.92
C GLY A 302 -14.36 6.07 -2.83
N ASN A 303 -13.70 4.96 -2.52
CA ASN A 303 -14.37 3.68 -2.28
C ASN A 303 -14.98 3.64 -0.88
N SER A 304 -16.03 2.85 -0.74
CA SER A 304 -16.60 2.46 0.55
C SER A 304 -16.97 0.98 0.51
N ASN A 305 -17.30 0.41 1.67
CA ASN A 305 -17.79 -0.97 1.73
C ASN A 305 -19.25 -1.13 1.25
N SER A 306 -19.63 -0.31 0.26
CA SER A 306 -20.94 -0.34 -0.38
C SER A 306 -20.81 -0.66 -1.86
N ILE A 307 -21.66 -1.52 -2.38
CA ILE A 307 -21.69 -1.87 -3.80
C ILE A 307 -21.93 -0.62 -4.68
N ALA A 308 -22.63 0.39 -4.14
CA ALA A 308 -22.94 1.63 -4.86
C ALA A 308 -21.70 2.46 -5.24
N THR A 309 -20.57 2.29 -4.55
CA THR A 309 -19.33 3.05 -4.81
C THR A 309 -18.37 2.34 -5.76
N VAL A 310 -18.67 1.09 -6.14
CA VAL A 310 -17.85 0.34 -7.09
C VAL A 310 -17.89 0.99 -8.46
N ASP A 311 -16.72 1.24 -9.03
CA ASP A 311 -16.60 1.80 -10.37
C ASP A 311 -16.69 0.70 -11.43
N ILE A 312 -17.92 0.44 -11.88
CA ILE A 312 -18.20 -0.56 -12.91
C ILE A 312 -17.56 -0.17 -14.25
N SER A 313 -17.34 1.14 -14.50
CA SER A 313 -16.76 1.61 -15.75
C SER A 313 -15.33 1.11 -15.98
N ALA A 314 -14.58 0.84 -14.90
CA ALA A 314 -13.26 0.23 -14.97
C ALA A 314 -13.27 -1.16 -15.63
N GLY A 315 -14.37 -1.92 -15.48
CA GLY A 315 -14.53 -3.23 -16.09
C GLY A 315 -14.67 -3.22 -17.60
N PHE A 316 -15.00 -2.07 -18.20
CA PHE A 316 -15.18 -1.92 -19.66
C PHE A 316 -13.96 -1.31 -20.36
N VAL A 317 -12.92 -0.93 -19.63
CA VAL A 317 -11.71 -0.32 -20.19
C VAL A 317 -11.02 -1.29 -21.16
N GLY A 318 -10.96 -0.94 -22.44
CA GLY A 318 -10.32 -1.74 -23.49
C GLY A 318 -11.13 -2.93 -24.02
N LEU A 319 -12.36 -3.13 -23.55
CA LEU A 319 -13.26 -4.19 -24.02
C LEU A 319 -14.25 -3.65 -25.06
N ASP A 320 -14.42 -4.36 -26.18
CA ASP A 320 -15.40 -4.03 -27.21
C ASP A 320 -16.82 -4.45 -26.79
N ALA A 321 -16.91 -5.58 -26.11
CA ALA A 321 -18.16 -6.16 -25.62
C ALA A 321 -17.98 -6.58 -24.16
N TYR A 322 -19.08 -6.75 -23.46
CA TYR A 322 -19.06 -7.23 -22.08
C TYR A 322 -18.55 -8.68 -22.04
N MET A 323 -17.44 -8.86 -21.34
CA MET A 323 -16.87 -10.18 -20.99
C MET A 323 -16.79 -10.27 -19.47
N GLU A 324 -17.53 -11.23 -18.90
CA GLU A 324 -17.71 -11.33 -17.44
C GLU A 324 -16.39 -11.43 -16.66
N ILE A 325 -15.53 -12.37 -17.01
CA ILE A 325 -14.30 -12.66 -16.26
C ILE A 325 -13.32 -11.46 -16.30
N PRO A 326 -12.96 -10.91 -17.48
CA PRO A 326 -12.10 -9.73 -17.53
C PRO A 326 -12.73 -8.51 -16.83
N ALA A 327 -14.03 -8.26 -17.03
CA ALA A 327 -14.72 -7.13 -16.43
C ALA A 327 -14.71 -7.23 -14.88
N MET A 328 -15.00 -8.41 -14.32
CA MET A 328 -14.93 -8.64 -12.87
C MET A 328 -13.52 -8.43 -12.33
N PHE A 329 -12.51 -8.96 -13.02
CA PHE A 329 -11.11 -8.81 -12.60
C PHE A 329 -10.67 -7.34 -12.60
N LEU A 330 -10.96 -6.60 -13.68
CA LEU A 330 -10.59 -5.18 -13.80
C LEU A 330 -11.31 -4.31 -12.77
N THR A 331 -12.62 -4.55 -12.56
CA THR A 331 -13.40 -3.85 -11.54
C THR A 331 -12.88 -4.15 -10.12
N ALA A 332 -12.61 -5.41 -9.81
CA ALA A 332 -12.07 -5.81 -8.52
C ALA A 332 -10.67 -5.20 -8.30
N PHE A 333 -9.81 -5.24 -9.32
CA PHE A 333 -8.48 -4.64 -9.22
C PHE A 333 -8.55 -3.12 -9.04
N ALA A 334 -9.40 -2.41 -9.79
CA ALA A 334 -9.59 -0.96 -9.64
C ALA A 334 -10.04 -0.61 -8.21
N THR A 335 -11.01 -1.37 -7.67
CA THR A 335 -11.54 -1.17 -6.32
C THR A 335 -10.49 -1.41 -5.24
N TYR A 336 -9.72 -2.51 -5.35
CA TYR A 336 -8.72 -2.90 -4.34
C TYR A 336 -7.30 -2.46 -4.67
N SER A 337 -7.09 -1.56 -5.63
CA SER A 337 -5.76 -1.11 -6.06
C SER A 337 -4.93 -0.53 -4.91
N GLY A 338 -5.52 0.21 -3.97
CA GLY A 338 -4.84 0.71 -2.79
C GLY A 338 -4.20 -0.41 -1.95
N PRO A 339 -5.00 -1.31 -1.36
CA PRO A 339 -4.48 -2.47 -0.61
C PRO A 339 -3.49 -3.33 -1.39
N VAL A 340 -3.75 -3.59 -2.69
CA VAL A 340 -2.86 -4.41 -3.53
C VAL A 340 -1.49 -3.76 -3.72
N LEU A 341 -1.44 -2.45 -4.01
CA LEU A 341 -0.18 -1.73 -4.17
C LEU A 341 0.62 -1.66 -2.86
N TRP A 342 -0.06 -1.45 -1.73
CA TRP A 342 0.62 -1.44 -0.43
C TRP A 342 1.12 -2.83 -0.02
N ALA A 343 0.37 -3.89 -0.27
CA ALA A 343 0.82 -5.27 -0.03
C ALA A 343 2.00 -5.65 -0.94
N SER A 344 1.95 -5.28 -2.22
CA SER A 344 3.06 -5.51 -3.17
C SER A 344 4.32 -4.74 -2.76
N HIS A 345 4.17 -3.50 -2.28
CA HIS A 345 5.28 -2.72 -1.75
C HIS A 345 5.87 -3.36 -0.49
N LEU A 346 5.04 -3.90 0.41
CA LEU A 346 5.50 -4.64 1.60
C LEU A 346 6.39 -5.82 1.21
N VAL A 347 5.96 -6.64 0.25
CA VAL A 347 6.74 -7.79 -0.24
C VAL A 347 8.09 -7.32 -0.81
N ASN A 348 8.09 -6.27 -1.62
CA ASN A 348 9.32 -5.67 -2.15
C ASN A 348 10.26 -5.16 -1.06
N PHE A 349 9.71 -4.45 -0.08
CA PHE A 349 10.48 -3.91 1.04
C PHE A 349 11.11 -5.03 1.86
N LEU A 350 10.33 -6.01 2.28
CA LEU A 350 10.83 -7.12 3.09
C LEU A 350 11.85 -7.98 2.35
N THR A 351 11.66 -8.23 1.05
CA THR A 351 12.62 -8.98 0.26
C THR A 351 13.93 -8.21 0.08
N SER A 352 13.90 -6.87 0.00
CA SER A 352 15.10 -6.05 -0.17
C SER A 352 15.88 -5.82 1.14
N GLU A 353 15.24 -5.86 2.30
CA GLU A 353 15.85 -5.51 3.59
C GLU A 353 16.14 -6.74 4.48
N ALA A 354 15.35 -7.80 4.34
CA ALA A 354 15.48 -8.97 5.21
C ALA A 354 16.52 -9.95 4.66
N SER A 355 17.60 -10.11 5.39
CA SER A 355 18.60 -11.16 5.14
C SER A 355 18.14 -12.56 5.57
N SER A 356 17.01 -12.68 6.29
CA SER A 356 16.47 -13.96 6.75
C SER A 356 15.17 -14.33 6.00
N GLY A 357 15.12 -15.51 5.40
CA GLY A 357 13.95 -16.04 4.68
C GLY A 357 12.66 -16.11 5.52
N SER A 358 12.76 -16.08 6.85
CA SER A 358 11.58 -16.13 7.72
C SER A 358 10.79 -14.83 7.84
N ALA A 359 11.31 -13.70 7.33
CA ALA A 359 10.65 -12.39 7.47
C ALA A 359 9.36 -12.31 6.65
N LEU A 360 9.37 -12.83 5.43
CA LEU A 360 8.19 -12.81 4.55
C LEU A 360 7.08 -13.72 5.09
N SER A 361 7.42 -14.92 5.55
CA SER A 361 6.46 -15.85 6.17
C SER A 361 5.82 -15.25 7.42
N ARG A 362 6.61 -14.58 8.27
CA ARG A 362 6.12 -13.86 9.45
C ARG A 362 5.19 -12.70 9.08
N ALA A 363 5.54 -11.94 8.06
CA ALA A 363 4.71 -10.85 7.56
C ALA A 363 3.37 -11.38 7.01
N CYS A 364 3.39 -12.45 6.23
CA CYS A 364 2.18 -13.12 5.73
C CYS A 364 1.26 -13.58 6.86
N PHE A 365 1.81 -14.22 7.88
CA PHE A 365 1.04 -14.64 9.05
C PHE A 365 0.44 -13.45 9.80
N CYS A 366 1.23 -12.40 10.04
CA CYS A 366 0.77 -11.18 10.69
C CYS A 366 -0.34 -10.49 9.89
N TYR A 367 -0.17 -10.39 8.57
CA TYR A 367 -1.14 -9.76 7.67
C TYR A 367 -2.46 -10.54 7.65
N ALA A 368 -2.39 -11.86 7.53
CA ALA A 368 -3.57 -12.73 7.58
C ALA A 368 -4.31 -12.63 8.93
N LEU A 369 -3.56 -12.59 10.04
CA LEU A 369 -4.13 -12.42 11.39
C LEU A 369 -4.85 -11.07 11.55
N ILE A 370 -4.25 -9.98 11.06
CA ILE A 370 -4.84 -8.64 11.11
C ILE A 370 -6.10 -8.57 10.25
N CYS A 371 -6.15 -9.26 9.12
CA CYS A 371 -7.34 -9.32 8.28
C CYS A 371 -8.45 -10.19 8.88
N SER A 372 -8.10 -11.37 9.40
CA SER A 372 -9.09 -12.36 9.87
C SER A 372 -9.77 -11.98 11.19
N THR A 373 -9.04 -11.35 12.11
CA THR A 373 -9.58 -11.01 13.44
C THR A 373 -10.79 -10.08 13.37
N PRO A 374 -10.77 -8.93 12.67
CA PRO A 374 -11.93 -8.06 12.54
C PRO A 374 -13.11 -8.73 11.85
N VAL A 375 -12.84 -9.52 10.81
CA VAL A 375 -13.88 -10.24 10.06
C VAL A 375 -14.58 -11.26 10.96
N SER A 376 -13.83 -11.99 11.79
CA SER A 376 -14.39 -12.94 12.74
C SER A 376 -15.33 -12.27 13.75
N VAL A 377 -14.92 -11.14 14.32
CA VAL A 377 -15.77 -10.35 15.23
C VAL A 377 -17.03 -9.84 14.51
N TYR A 378 -16.84 -9.38 13.27
CA TYR A 378 -17.95 -8.89 12.45
C TYR A 378 -18.98 -9.98 12.14
N ILE A 379 -18.53 -11.20 11.82
CA ILE A 379 -19.39 -12.36 11.60
C ILE A 379 -20.22 -12.65 12.86
N ILE A 380 -19.61 -12.62 14.05
CA ILE A 380 -20.31 -12.83 15.32
C ILE A 380 -21.40 -11.79 15.51
N LEU A 381 -21.08 -10.50 15.27
CA LEU A 381 -22.07 -9.41 15.40
C LEU A 381 -23.25 -9.58 14.43
N VAL A 382 -22.96 -9.86 13.15
CA VAL A 382 -24.00 -10.06 12.13
C VAL A 382 -24.88 -11.27 12.46
N THR A 383 -24.27 -12.35 12.93
CA THR A 383 -25.01 -13.57 13.32
C THR A 383 -25.91 -13.30 14.53
N SER A 384 -25.44 -12.55 15.51
CA SER A 384 -26.23 -12.17 16.70
C SER A 384 -27.43 -11.29 16.33
N LEU A 385 -27.26 -10.43 15.33
CA LEU A 385 -28.28 -9.47 14.88
C LEU A 385 -29.11 -9.97 13.68
N ARG A 386 -29.01 -11.24 13.32
CA ARG A 386 -29.61 -11.83 12.11
C ARG A 386 -31.14 -11.69 12.00
N TYR A 387 -31.84 -11.55 13.12
CA TYR A 387 -33.29 -11.41 13.13
C TYR A 387 -33.78 -10.01 12.74
N HIS A 388 -32.88 -9.03 12.67
CA HIS A 388 -33.21 -7.68 12.23
C HIS A 388 -32.94 -7.55 10.71
N LEU A 389 -34.00 -7.61 9.91
CA LEU A 389 -33.91 -7.57 8.45
C LEU A 389 -33.16 -6.34 7.93
N PHE A 390 -33.37 -5.18 8.54
CA PHE A 390 -32.67 -3.94 8.17
C PHE A 390 -31.16 -4.05 8.42
N ILE A 391 -30.75 -4.57 9.57
CA ILE A 391 -29.34 -4.76 9.91
C ILE A 391 -28.69 -5.73 8.91
N TRP A 392 -29.37 -6.83 8.59
CA TRP A 392 -28.87 -7.81 7.61
C TRP A 392 -28.64 -7.19 6.24
N SER A 393 -29.58 -6.36 5.74
CA SER A 393 -29.44 -5.73 4.43
C SER A 393 -28.26 -4.77 4.33
N VAL A 394 -27.92 -4.07 5.41
CA VAL A 394 -26.79 -3.14 5.47
C VAL A 394 -25.45 -3.87 5.64
N PHE A 395 -25.41 -4.91 6.47
CA PHE A 395 -24.16 -5.57 6.83
C PHE A 395 -23.76 -6.72 5.88
N SER A 396 -24.70 -7.31 5.17
CA SER A 396 -24.40 -8.40 4.22
C SER A 396 -23.42 -8.00 3.11
N PRO A 397 -23.55 -6.85 2.44
CA PRO A 397 -22.58 -6.41 1.44
C PRO A 397 -21.17 -6.26 2.02
N LYS A 398 -21.03 -5.72 3.23
CA LYS A 398 -19.74 -5.59 3.90
C LYS A 398 -19.10 -6.94 4.19
N LEU A 399 -19.89 -7.89 4.65
CA LEU A 399 -19.40 -9.24 4.91
C LEU A 399 -18.86 -9.88 3.65
N LEU A 400 -19.55 -9.68 2.52
CA LEU A 400 -19.09 -10.16 1.21
C LEU A 400 -17.76 -9.53 0.82
N TYR A 401 -17.63 -8.21 0.97
CA TYR A 401 -16.38 -7.49 0.67
C TYR A 401 -15.21 -7.98 1.49
N GLU A 402 -15.36 -8.00 2.81
CA GLU A 402 -14.30 -8.41 3.71
C GLU A 402 -13.98 -9.91 3.60
N GLY A 403 -14.99 -10.73 3.36
CA GLY A 403 -14.81 -12.16 3.10
C GLY A 403 -14.02 -12.43 1.82
N THR A 404 -14.36 -11.78 0.72
CA THR A 404 -13.63 -11.89 -0.56
C THR A 404 -12.19 -11.44 -0.42
N ARG A 405 -11.98 -10.32 0.26
CA ARG A 405 -10.66 -9.78 0.54
C ARG A 405 -9.83 -10.74 1.40
N LEU A 406 -10.43 -11.34 2.44
CA LEU A 406 -9.74 -12.32 3.28
C LEU A 406 -9.33 -13.55 2.49
N LEU A 407 -10.20 -14.07 1.61
CA LEU A 407 -9.88 -15.22 0.74
C LEU A 407 -8.71 -14.91 -0.19
N ILE A 408 -8.72 -13.75 -0.86
CA ILE A 408 -7.62 -13.32 -1.73
C ILE A 408 -6.33 -13.18 -0.93
N THR A 409 -6.39 -12.54 0.23
CA THR A 409 -5.23 -12.37 1.12
C THR A 409 -4.68 -13.72 1.56
N ALA A 410 -5.53 -14.67 1.96
CA ALA A 410 -5.11 -16.00 2.34
C ALA A 410 -4.42 -16.75 1.20
N ALA A 411 -4.98 -16.69 -0.01
CA ALA A 411 -4.38 -17.33 -1.19
C ALA A 411 -2.99 -16.74 -1.51
N VAL A 412 -2.85 -15.43 -1.46
CA VAL A 412 -1.56 -14.72 -1.69
C VAL A 412 -0.55 -15.07 -0.60
N CYS A 413 -0.95 -15.09 0.67
CA CYS A 413 -0.09 -15.46 1.79
C CYS A 413 0.39 -16.92 1.71
N ILE A 414 -0.50 -17.84 1.34
CA ILE A 414 -0.14 -19.26 1.13
C ILE A 414 0.88 -19.37 0.00
N PHE A 415 0.66 -18.68 -1.11
CA PHE A 415 1.59 -18.69 -2.24
C PHE A 415 2.99 -18.21 -1.84
N PHE A 416 3.11 -17.06 -1.16
CA PHE A 416 4.40 -16.53 -0.73
C PHE A 416 5.07 -17.40 0.35
N THR A 417 4.30 -17.99 1.26
CA THR A 417 4.83 -18.90 2.28
C THR A 417 5.35 -20.20 1.65
N ALA A 418 4.64 -20.74 0.67
CA ALA A 418 5.09 -21.91 -0.08
C ALA A 418 6.39 -21.64 -0.85
N MET A 419 6.49 -20.47 -1.48
CA MET A 419 7.71 -20.04 -2.16
C MET A 419 8.91 -19.89 -1.22
N ASP A 420 8.68 -19.41 0.00
CA ASP A 420 9.74 -19.20 0.99
C ASP A 420 10.26 -20.55 1.53
N GLN A 421 9.38 -21.53 1.75
CA GLN A 421 9.77 -22.87 2.21
C GLN A 421 10.58 -23.67 1.19
N THR A 422 10.36 -23.46 -0.10
CA THR A 422 11.16 -24.12 -1.15
C THR A 422 12.59 -23.62 -1.15
N ASN A 423 12.82 -22.33 -0.85
CA ASN A 423 14.14 -21.74 -0.79
C ASN A 423 14.96 -22.15 0.46
N THR A 424 14.30 -22.56 1.55
CA THR A 424 14.99 -23.00 2.77
C THR A 424 15.41 -24.46 2.74
N LYS A 425 14.90 -25.26 1.79
CA LYS A 425 15.20 -26.68 1.62
C LYS A 425 16.29 -26.98 0.55
N SER A 426 16.62 -26.00 -0.26
CA SER A 426 17.74 -26.05 -1.23
C SER A 426 19.00 -25.46 -0.64
#